data_c8b7756f54457c1c6e0c7a0d4e3c396f
#
_entry.id   c8b7756f54457c1c6e0c7a0d4e3c396f
#
_cell.length_a   1.000
_cell.length_b   1.000
_cell.length_c   1.000
_cell.angle_alpha   90.00
_cell.angle_beta   90.00
_cell.angle_gamma   90.00
#
_symmetry.space_group_name_H-M   'P 1'
#
loop_
_entity.id
_entity.type
_entity.pdbx_description
1 polymer ?
#
loop_
_entity_poly.entity_id
_entity_poly.type
_entity_poly.pdbx_seq_one_letter_code
_entity_poly.pdbx_strand_id
1 'polypeptide(L)'
;MEKREVLIRLYNAKVESWKTTREWYGIIDENVLDTICRNEEMFEDIILDMIGCGDLDDRWKDYVNEVIYDLATRGQTGEGYANSVEELVDEILEANK
;
A
#
# COMPACT_ATOMS: atom_id res chain seq x y z
N MET A 1 -10.30 -16.80 3.66
CA MET A 1 -10.27 -15.34 3.94
C MET A 1 -10.74 -14.60 2.70
N GLU A 2 -11.64 -13.65 2.86
CA GLU A 2 -12.17 -12.89 1.74
C GLU A 2 -11.13 -11.90 1.19
N LYS A 3 -11.26 -11.56 -0.10
CA LYS A 3 -10.36 -10.62 -0.77
C LYS A 3 -10.25 -9.30 -0.02
N ARG A 4 -11.37 -8.77 0.43
CA ARG A 4 -11.40 -7.49 1.18
C ARG A 4 -10.52 -7.57 2.42
N GLU A 5 -10.65 -8.63 3.19
CA GLU A 5 -9.87 -8.81 4.42
C GLU A 5 -8.38 -8.95 4.13
N VAL A 6 -8.02 -9.70 3.08
CA VAL A 6 -6.62 -9.86 2.65
C VAL A 6 -6.00 -8.52 2.30
N LEU A 7 -6.71 -7.71 1.49
CA LEU A 7 -6.23 -6.39 1.08
C LEU A 7 -6.12 -5.42 2.26
N ILE A 8 -7.08 -5.45 3.18
CA ILE A 8 -7.03 -4.61 4.39
C ILE A 8 -5.77 -4.94 5.20
N ARG A 9 -5.48 -6.22 5.41
CA ARG A 9 -4.29 -6.65 6.13
C ARG A 9 -3.01 -6.24 5.40
N LEU A 10 -2.97 -6.42 4.08
CA LEU A 10 -1.83 -6.06 3.25
C LEU A 10 -1.51 -4.56 3.38
N TYR A 11 -2.52 -3.71 3.17
CA TYR A 11 -2.29 -2.27 3.18
C TYR A 11 -2.11 -1.68 4.58
N ASN A 12 -2.72 -2.24 5.61
CA ASN A 12 -2.40 -1.87 6.98
C ASN A 12 -0.94 -2.19 7.31
N ALA A 13 -0.46 -3.36 6.90
CA ALA A 13 0.94 -3.74 7.07
C ALA A 13 1.87 -2.80 6.31
N LYS A 14 1.48 -2.39 5.10
CA LYS A 14 2.25 -1.45 4.28
C LYS A 14 2.35 -0.07 4.94
N VAL A 15 1.26 0.44 5.51
CA VAL A 15 1.26 1.70 6.27
C VAL A 15 2.25 1.61 7.44
N GLU A 16 2.17 0.55 8.23
CA GLU A 16 3.07 0.36 9.37
C GLU A 16 4.53 0.22 8.94
N SER A 17 4.78 -0.50 7.85
CA SER A 17 6.13 -0.65 7.31
C SER A 17 6.71 0.69 6.85
N TRP A 18 5.91 1.52 6.19
CA TRP A 18 6.38 2.83 5.76
C TRP A 18 6.66 3.76 6.95
N LYS A 19 5.86 3.70 8.02
CA LYS A 19 6.15 4.43 9.26
C LYS A 19 7.50 4.01 9.82
N THR A 20 7.74 2.72 9.92
CA THR A 20 9.01 2.16 10.44
C THR A 20 10.18 2.56 9.56
N THR A 21 10.07 2.41 8.25
CA THR A 21 11.11 2.78 7.28
C THR A 21 11.47 4.25 7.40
N ARG A 22 10.47 5.11 7.58
CA ARG A 22 10.70 6.54 7.77
C ARG A 22 11.48 6.85 9.04
N GLU A 23 11.22 6.13 10.13
CA GLU A 23 11.95 6.28 11.40
C GLU A 23 13.42 5.88 11.23
N TRP A 24 13.70 4.92 10.37
CA TRP A 24 15.07 4.44 10.10
C TRP A 24 15.79 5.26 9.03
N TYR A 25 15.12 6.21 8.40
CA TYR A 25 15.72 7.03 7.36
C TYR A 25 16.90 7.83 7.94
N GLY A 26 18.05 7.70 7.30
CA GLY A 26 19.27 8.33 7.77
C GLY A 26 20.03 7.54 8.83
N ILE A 27 19.47 6.43 9.33
CA ILE A 27 20.12 5.54 10.32
C ILE A 27 20.73 4.34 9.60
N ILE A 28 20.02 3.78 8.62
CA ILE A 28 20.51 2.65 7.83
C ILE A 28 20.81 3.09 6.39
N ASP A 29 21.60 2.30 5.70
CA ASP A 29 22.02 2.55 4.32
C ASP A 29 20.83 2.65 3.38
N GLU A 30 20.82 3.63 2.46
CA GLU A 30 19.77 3.82 1.46
C GLU A 30 19.56 2.57 0.60
N ASN A 31 20.61 1.84 0.27
CA ASN A 31 20.51 0.61 -0.52
C ASN A 31 19.71 -0.47 0.21
N VAL A 32 19.84 -0.53 1.53
CA VAL A 32 19.05 -1.44 2.37
C VAL A 32 17.59 -1.03 2.36
N LEU A 33 17.30 0.28 2.49
CA LEU A 33 15.94 0.82 2.42
C LEU A 33 15.30 0.53 1.06
N ASP A 34 16.04 0.74 -0.04
CA ASP A 34 15.55 0.44 -1.39
C ASP A 34 15.23 -1.05 -1.56
N THR A 35 16.05 -1.93 -0.97
CA THR A 35 15.81 -3.36 -1.01
C THR A 35 14.53 -3.72 -0.27
N ILE A 36 14.30 -3.14 0.90
CA ILE A 36 13.06 -3.34 1.68
C ILE A 36 11.86 -2.89 0.86
N CYS A 37 11.90 -1.71 0.26
CA CYS A 37 10.80 -1.18 -0.54
C CYS A 37 10.49 -2.08 -1.76
N ARG A 38 11.50 -2.57 -2.44
CA ARG A 38 11.32 -3.50 -3.58
C ARG A 38 10.69 -4.81 -3.15
N ASN A 39 11.12 -5.35 -2.03
CA ASN A 39 10.56 -6.59 -1.50
C ASN A 39 9.09 -6.42 -1.12
N GLU A 40 8.71 -5.27 -0.57
CA GLU A 40 7.32 -4.95 -0.27
C GLU A 40 6.46 -4.86 -1.53
N GLU A 41 6.97 -4.22 -2.59
CA GLU A 41 6.27 -4.15 -3.87
C GLU A 41 6.08 -5.55 -4.49
N MET A 42 7.11 -6.39 -4.44
CA MET A 42 7.01 -7.77 -4.91
C MET A 42 5.96 -8.56 -4.13
N PHE A 43 5.95 -8.40 -2.81
CA PHE A 43 4.97 -9.05 -1.94
C PHE A 43 3.55 -8.59 -2.29
N GLU A 44 3.36 -7.28 -2.47
CA GLU A 44 2.06 -6.71 -2.87
C GLU A 44 1.59 -7.29 -4.21
N ASP A 45 2.47 -7.33 -5.21
CA ASP A 45 2.15 -7.87 -6.53
C ASP A 45 1.73 -9.35 -6.45
N ILE A 46 2.44 -10.14 -5.65
CA ILE A 46 2.10 -11.56 -5.46
C ILE A 46 0.72 -11.69 -4.82
N ILE A 47 0.42 -10.93 -3.79
CA ILE A 47 -0.88 -10.99 -3.10
C ILE A 47 -2.00 -10.55 -4.05
N LEU A 48 -1.82 -9.46 -4.79
CA LEU A 48 -2.80 -8.98 -5.74
C LEU A 48 -3.09 -10.04 -6.82
N ASP A 49 -2.05 -10.68 -7.33
CA ASP A 49 -2.17 -11.77 -8.31
C ASP A 49 -2.98 -12.94 -7.74
N MET A 50 -2.66 -13.36 -6.53
CA MET A 50 -3.33 -14.48 -5.87
C MET A 50 -4.83 -14.28 -5.71
N ILE A 51 -5.27 -13.06 -5.47
CA ILE A 51 -6.69 -12.76 -5.26
C ILE A 51 -7.41 -12.26 -6.52
N GLY A 52 -6.71 -12.27 -7.66
CA GLY A 52 -7.30 -11.87 -8.94
C GLY A 52 -7.39 -10.37 -9.17
N CYS A 53 -6.57 -9.58 -8.48
CA CYS A 53 -6.49 -8.12 -8.63
C CYS A 53 -5.15 -7.68 -9.23
N GLY A 54 -4.45 -8.58 -9.93
CA GLY A 54 -3.13 -8.32 -10.50
C GLY A 54 -3.12 -7.35 -11.68
N ASP A 55 -4.28 -7.02 -12.23
CA ASP A 55 -4.39 -6.16 -13.42
C ASP A 55 -4.55 -4.67 -13.10
N LEU A 56 -4.21 -4.25 -11.89
CA LEU A 56 -4.22 -2.83 -11.52
C LEU A 56 -3.24 -2.07 -12.42
N ASP A 57 -3.72 -1.04 -13.11
CA ASP A 57 -2.86 -0.22 -13.96
C ASP A 57 -1.98 0.74 -13.12
N ASP A 58 -1.04 1.41 -13.78
CA ASP A 58 -0.07 2.27 -13.11
C ASP A 58 -0.74 3.44 -12.38
N ARG A 59 -1.87 3.95 -12.86
CA ARG A 59 -2.60 5.03 -12.19
C ARG A 59 -3.17 4.57 -10.85
N TRP A 60 -3.66 3.33 -10.79
CA TRP A 60 -4.13 2.74 -9.54
C TRP A 60 -2.98 2.54 -8.57
N LYS A 61 -1.84 2.07 -9.05
CA LYS A 61 -0.65 1.89 -8.21
C LYS A 61 -0.17 3.22 -7.64
N ASP A 62 -0.15 4.27 -8.45
CA ASP A 62 0.22 5.61 -7.99
C ASP A 62 -0.76 6.13 -6.95
N TYR A 63 -2.06 5.95 -7.18
CA TYR A 63 -3.12 6.35 -6.25
C TYR A 63 -2.99 5.63 -4.91
N VAL A 64 -2.80 4.32 -4.94
CA VAL A 64 -2.60 3.50 -3.74
C VAL A 64 -1.39 3.98 -2.96
N ASN A 65 -0.27 4.19 -3.64
CA ASN A 65 0.95 4.66 -3.00
C ASN A 65 0.78 6.03 -2.35
N GLU A 66 0.06 6.94 -2.99
CA GLU A 66 -0.25 8.27 -2.45
C GLU A 66 -1.06 8.16 -1.16
N VAL A 67 -2.11 7.35 -1.16
CA VAL A 67 -2.94 7.12 0.03
C VAL A 67 -2.11 6.51 1.17
N ILE A 68 -1.32 5.47 0.88
CA ILE A 68 -0.48 4.81 1.88
C ILE A 68 0.55 5.78 2.44
N TYR A 69 1.21 6.56 1.58
CA TYR A 69 2.18 7.56 2.00
C TYR A 69 1.56 8.59 2.94
N ASP A 70 0.40 9.13 2.58
CA ASP A 70 -0.28 10.13 3.41
C ASP A 70 -0.70 9.55 4.76
N LEU A 71 -1.26 8.34 4.78
CA LEU A 71 -1.64 7.69 6.03
C LEU A 71 -0.41 7.40 6.90
N ALA A 72 0.70 7.00 6.30
CA ALA A 72 1.93 6.70 7.04
C ALA A 72 2.63 7.94 7.59
N THR A 73 2.55 9.07 6.88
CA THR A 73 3.29 10.28 7.23
C THR A 73 2.47 11.32 7.97
N ARG A 74 1.19 11.45 7.67
CA ARG A 74 0.30 12.47 8.22
C ARG A 74 -0.85 11.91 9.04
N GLY A 75 -1.13 10.62 8.92
CA GLY A 75 -2.30 10.00 9.53
C GLY A 75 -3.61 10.36 8.87
N GLN A 76 -3.60 11.14 7.79
CA GLN A 76 -4.79 11.57 7.05
C GLN A 76 -4.44 11.81 5.59
N THR A 77 -5.44 11.72 4.73
CA THR A 77 -5.28 11.95 3.29
C THR A 77 -5.87 13.28 2.87
N GLY A 78 -5.52 13.74 1.66
CA GLY A 78 -6.08 14.94 1.08
C GLY A 78 -7.50 14.74 0.55
N GLU A 79 -8.14 15.83 0.17
CA GLU A 79 -9.47 15.81 -0.44
C GLU A 79 -9.44 15.06 -1.77
N GLY A 80 -10.45 14.22 -2.00
CA GLY A 80 -10.56 13.40 -3.21
C GLY A 80 -9.84 12.05 -3.11
N TYR A 81 -9.15 11.77 -2.01
CA TYR A 81 -8.49 10.49 -1.77
C TYR A 81 -9.26 9.67 -0.73
N ALA A 82 -9.09 8.35 -0.78
CA ALA A 82 -9.63 7.47 0.24
C ALA A 82 -9.10 7.90 1.62
N ASN A 83 -9.96 7.95 2.62
CA ASN A 83 -9.61 8.44 3.96
C ASN A 83 -9.01 7.37 4.88
N SER A 84 -9.10 6.11 4.48
CA SER A 84 -8.65 4.97 5.27
C SER A 84 -8.25 3.82 4.37
N VAL A 85 -7.59 2.83 4.95
CA VAL A 85 -7.24 1.61 4.23
C VAL A 85 -8.51 0.86 3.79
N GLU A 86 -9.53 0.81 4.63
CA GLU A 86 -10.79 0.14 4.32
C GLU A 86 -11.47 0.79 3.12
N GLU A 87 -11.52 2.10 3.08
CA GLU A 87 -12.11 2.85 1.95
C GLU A 87 -11.30 2.64 0.67
N LEU A 88 -9.96 2.66 0.76
CA LEU A 88 -9.08 2.38 -0.38
C LEU A 88 -9.34 0.98 -0.94
N VAL A 89 -9.43 -0.01 -0.07
CA VAL A 89 -9.69 -1.40 -0.47
C VAL A 89 -11.04 -1.53 -1.16
N ASP A 90 -12.06 -0.88 -0.65
CA ASP A 90 -13.39 -0.90 -1.27
C ASP A 90 -13.37 -0.28 -2.68
N GLU A 91 -12.61 0.79 -2.87
CA GLU A 91 -12.42 1.39 -4.21
C GLU A 91 -11.69 0.45 -5.16
N ILE A 92 -10.64 -0.23 -4.70
CA ILE A 92 -9.90 -1.21 -5.51
C ILE A 92 -10.82 -2.35 -5.95
N LEU A 93 -11.59 -2.89 -5.03
CA LEU A 93 -12.49 -4.00 -5.33
C LEU A 93 -13.60 -3.58 -6.29
N GLU A 94 -14.11 -2.37 -6.17
CA GLU A 94 -15.11 -1.83 -7.08
C GLU A 94 -14.54 -1.67 -8.49
N ALA A 95 -13.31 -1.20 -8.61
CA ALA A 95 -12.65 -1.01 -9.90
C ALA A 95 -12.32 -2.34 -10.62
N ASN A 96 -12.22 -3.43 -9.87
CA ASN A 96 -11.86 -4.76 -10.39
C ASN A 96 -13.05 -5.72 -10.49
N LYS A 97 -14.24 -5.20 -10.48
CA LYS A 97 -15.43 -6.02 -10.70
C LYS A 97 -15.57 -6.45 -12.15
#